data_6b2dbd2d50cfd42a68440dd1e04b98cb
#
_entry.id   6b2dbd2d50cfd42a68440dd1e04b98cb
#
_cell.length_a   1.000
_cell.length_b   1.000
_cell.length_c   1.000
_cell.angle_alpha   90.00
_cell.angle_beta   90.00
_cell.angle_gamma   90.00
#
_symmetry.space_group_name_H-M   'P 1'
#
loop_
_entity.id
_entity.type
_entity.pdbx_description
1 polymer ?
#
loop_
_entity_poly.entity_id
_entity_poly.type
_entity_poly.pdbx_seq_one_letter_code
_entity_poly.pdbx_strand_id
1 'polypeptide(L)'
;VDQILAAYPKDLRFVYKQMPLTQIHQNAMNASKAAVAAGKQGKGWEMHDELFKISSNLSLDEIKKVAVKLGLDMAKFDADMNSPETDKLIQDDLAVARATNVNGTPTFFINGKLVSNRSFEGMKAMVDEALNNAKPSK
;
A
#
# COMPACT_ATOMS: atom_id res chain seq x y z
N VAL A 1 -11.35 3.06 0.75
CA VAL A 1 -10.29 3.74 1.53
C VAL A 1 -10.49 5.25 1.46
N ASP A 2 -10.59 5.84 0.26
CA ASP A 2 -10.65 7.29 0.06
C ASP A 2 -11.74 7.98 0.88
N GLN A 3 -12.94 7.36 0.95
CA GLN A 3 -14.06 7.87 1.77
C GLN A 3 -13.70 7.91 3.27
N ILE A 4 -12.96 6.93 3.78
CA ILE A 4 -12.52 6.90 5.18
C ILE A 4 -11.47 7.99 5.42
N LEU A 5 -10.48 8.12 4.54
CA LEU A 5 -9.46 9.17 4.65
C LEU A 5 -10.07 10.56 4.56
N ALA A 6 -11.06 10.77 3.68
CA ALA A 6 -11.78 12.03 3.57
C ALA A 6 -12.64 12.35 4.81
N ALA A 7 -13.22 11.32 5.45
CA ALA A 7 -14.02 11.50 6.67
C ALA A 7 -13.19 11.85 7.92
N TYR A 8 -11.91 11.43 7.93
CA TYR A 8 -11.01 11.61 9.09
C TYR A 8 -9.64 12.19 8.67
N PRO A 9 -9.60 13.40 8.09
CA PRO A 9 -8.39 13.92 7.45
C PRO A 9 -7.24 14.25 8.41
N LYS A 10 -7.52 14.32 9.73
CA LYS A 10 -6.54 14.67 10.77
C LYS A 10 -6.32 13.56 11.81
N ASP A 11 -7.18 12.55 11.82
CA ASP A 11 -7.22 11.54 12.89
C ASP A 11 -6.63 10.21 12.45
N LEU A 12 -6.42 10.01 11.13
CA LEU A 12 -5.92 8.77 10.58
C LEU A 12 -4.51 8.91 10.02
N ARG A 13 -3.67 7.94 10.37
CA ARG A 13 -2.43 7.63 9.65
C ARG A 13 -2.66 6.37 8.85
N PHE A 14 -2.74 6.49 7.53
CA PHE A 14 -2.86 5.34 6.65
C PHE A 14 -1.47 4.80 6.27
N VAL A 15 -1.27 3.51 6.45
CA VAL A 15 -0.04 2.80 6.12
C VAL A 15 -0.37 1.69 5.12
N TYR A 16 0.28 1.72 3.97
CA TYR A 16 0.19 0.67 2.97
C TYR A 16 1.36 -0.30 3.12
N LYS A 17 1.08 -1.59 3.15
CA LYS A 17 2.08 -2.65 3.17
C LYS A 17 2.03 -3.48 1.91
N GLN A 18 3.20 -3.85 1.41
CA GLN A 18 3.34 -4.62 0.18
C GLN A 18 2.99 -6.09 0.42
N MET A 19 2.09 -6.63 -0.41
CA MET A 19 1.77 -8.05 -0.42
C MET A 19 1.60 -8.55 -1.86
N PRO A 20 2.71 -8.68 -2.62
CA PRO A 20 2.65 -9.18 -4.00
C PRO A 20 2.26 -10.66 -4.01
N LEU A 21 1.09 -10.97 -4.57
CA LEU A 21 0.59 -12.33 -4.73
C LEU A 21 1.17 -12.96 -6.02
N THR A 22 2.47 -13.23 -6.01
CA THR A 22 3.23 -13.70 -7.19
C THR A 22 2.76 -15.05 -7.73
N GLN A 23 2.10 -15.84 -6.92
CA GLN A 23 1.56 -17.15 -7.32
C GLN A 23 0.40 -17.05 -8.32
N ILE A 24 -0.33 -15.94 -8.30
CA ILE A 24 -1.50 -15.70 -9.15
C ILE A 24 -1.34 -14.46 -10.06
N HIS A 25 -0.39 -13.58 -9.76
CA HIS A 25 -0.13 -12.35 -10.49
C HIS A 25 1.37 -12.21 -10.78
N GLN A 26 1.79 -12.60 -11.99
CA GLN A 26 3.19 -12.68 -12.40
C GLN A 26 3.94 -11.35 -12.20
N ASN A 27 3.30 -10.21 -12.43
CA ASN A 27 3.92 -8.88 -12.35
C ASN A 27 3.73 -8.18 -10.98
N ALA A 28 3.12 -8.84 -10.00
CA ALA A 28 2.85 -8.23 -8.69
C ALA A 28 4.12 -7.77 -7.98
N MET A 29 5.21 -8.53 -8.09
CA MET A 29 6.50 -8.15 -7.50
C MET A 29 7.06 -6.88 -8.14
N ASN A 30 7.02 -6.76 -9.46
CA ASN A 30 7.48 -5.55 -10.17
C ASN A 30 6.65 -4.33 -9.79
N ALA A 31 5.33 -4.47 -9.65
CA ALA A 31 4.46 -3.40 -9.20
C ALA A 31 4.79 -2.96 -7.75
N SER A 32 5.03 -3.91 -6.84
CA SER A 32 5.46 -3.61 -5.47
C SER A 32 6.80 -2.90 -5.44
N LYS A 33 7.79 -3.37 -6.20
CA LYS A 33 9.11 -2.72 -6.32
C LYS A 33 9.00 -1.30 -6.87
N ALA A 34 8.14 -1.09 -7.87
CA ALA A 34 7.90 0.22 -8.46
C ALA A 34 7.29 1.20 -7.45
N ALA A 35 6.30 0.76 -6.67
CA ALA A 35 5.69 1.59 -5.64
C ALA A 35 6.71 2.01 -4.56
N VAL A 36 7.57 1.08 -4.13
CA VAL A 36 8.65 1.36 -3.17
C VAL A 36 9.68 2.33 -3.75
N ALA A 37 10.15 2.09 -4.98
CA ALA A 37 11.14 2.94 -5.66
C ALA A 37 10.61 4.37 -5.87
N ALA A 38 9.34 4.50 -6.31
CA ALA A 38 8.69 5.79 -6.43
C ALA A 38 8.53 6.49 -5.07
N GLY A 39 8.29 5.72 -4.00
CA GLY A 39 8.21 6.23 -2.63
C GLY A 39 9.50 6.87 -2.16
N LYS A 40 10.68 6.35 -2.56
CA LYS A 40 11.98 6.95 -2.28
C LYS A 40 12.19 8.31 -2.97
N GLN A 41 11.39 8.60 -3.99
CA GLN A 41 11.34 9.90 -4.69
C GLN A 41 10.10 10.74 -4.32
N GLY A 42 9.39 10.37 -3.25
CA GLY A 42 8.21 11.10 -2.76
C GLY A 42 6.95 10.91 -3.60
N LYS A 43 6.92 9.91 -4.50
CA LYS A 43 5.82 9.63 -5.45
C LYS A 43 5.19 8.25 -5.26
N GLY A 44 5.28 7.69 -4.04
CA GLY A 44 4.78 6.34 -3.76
C GLY A 44 3.25 6.21 -3.92
N TRP A 45 2.50 7.19 -3.45
CA TRP A 45 1.04 7.18 -3.55
C TRP A 45 0.55 7.41 -4.98
N GLU A 46 1.17 8.34 -5.70
CA GLU A 46 0.86 8.57 -7.10
C GLU A 46 1.16 7.33 -7.96
N MET A 47 2.27 6.65 -7.68
CA MET A 47 2.61 5.38 -8.34
C MET A 47 1.57 4.30 -8.01
N HIS A 48 1.21 4.14 -6.74
CA HIS A 48 0.18 3.21 -6.29
C HIS A 48 -1.13 3.42 -7.08
N ASP A 49 -1.63 4.64 -7.14
CA ASP A 49 -2.89 4.96 -7.80
C ASP A 49 -2.84 4.69 -9.31
N GLU A 50 -1.74 5.04 -9.97
CA GLU A 50 -1.56 4.77 -11.40
C GLU A 50 -1.43 3.27 -11.70
N LEU A 51 -0.75 2.49 -10.84
CA LEU A 51 -0.64 1.04 -11.01
C LEU A 51 -2.02 0.35 -10.90
N PHE A 52 -2.92 0.83 -10.05
CA PHE A 52 -4.29 0.32 -10.00
C PHE A 52 -5.07 0.61 -11.29
N LYS A 53 -4.84 1.75 -11.94
CA LYS A 53 -5.48 2.10 -13.22
C LYS A 53 -5.06 1.17 -14.36
N ILE A 54 -3.81 0.69 -14.33
CA ILE A 54 -3.27 -0.24 -15.33
C ILE A 54 -3.24 -1.71 -14.85
N SER A 55 -4.01 -2.04 -13.83
CA SER A 55 -3.97 -3.36 -13.17
C SER A 55 -4.20 -4.56 -14.10
N SER A 56 -4.86 -4.35 -15.24
CA SER A 56 -5.03 -5.36 -16.29
C SER A 56 -3.76 -5.62 -17.12
N ASN A 57 -2.78 -4.72 -17.10
CA ASN A 57 -1.51 -4.84 -17.82
C ASN A 57 -0.36 -4.22 -17.01
N LEU A 58 0.13 -4.93 -16.01
CA LEU A 58 1.27 -4.56 -15.15
C LEU A 58 2.61 -5.03 -15.72
N SER A 59 2.79 -4.97 -17.06
CA SER A 59 4.10 -5.26 -17.64
C SER A 59 5.15 -4.24 -17.16
N LEU A 60 6.42 -4.64 -17.14
CA LEU A 60 7.51 -3.76 -16.73
C LEU A 60 7.56 -2.47 -17.58
N ASP A 61 7.26 -2.60 -18.89
CA ASP A 61 7.23 -1.45 -19.79
C ASP A 61 6.12 -0.45 -19.43
N GLU A 62 4.91 -0.92 -19.09
CA GLU A 62 3.82 -0.05 -18.65
C GLU A 62 4.13 0.60 -17.29
N ILE A 63 4.72 -0.14 -16.36
CA ILE A 63 5.19 0.40 -15.09
C ILE A 63 6.20 1.52 -15.31
N LYS A 64 7.18 1.34 -16.20
CA LYS A 64 8.16 2.38 -16.54
C LYS A 64 7.54 3.60 -17.22
N LYS A 65 6.53 3.42 -18.06
CA LYS A 65 5.77 4.55 -18.64
C LYS A 65 5.08 5.37 -17.54
N VAL A 66 4.53 4.71 -16.52
CA VAL A 66 3.97 5.41 -15.36
C VAL A 66 5.06 6.20 -14.62
N ALA A 67 6.24 5.61 -14.40
CA ALA A 67 7.34 6.30 -13.73
C ALA A 67 7.76 7.57 -14.48
N VAL A 68 7.86 7.49 -15.81
CA VAL A 68 8.12 8.66 -16.69
C VAL A 68 7.01 9.70 -16.57
N LYS A 69 5.74 9.27 -16.64
CA LYS A 69 4.56 10.16 -16.49
C LYS A 69 4.57 10.91 -15.16
N LEU A 70 5.03 10.28 -14.08
CA LEU A 70 5.14 10.88 -12.75
C LEU A 70 6.35 11.78 -12.58
N GLY A 71 7.22 11.88 -13.60
CA GLY A 71 8.42 12.73 -13.60
C GLY A 71 9.54 12.20 -12.70
N LEU A 72 9.62 10.88 -12.52
CA LEU A 72 10.68 10.25 -11.72
C LEU A 72 12.03 10.33 -12.45
N ASP A 73 13.10 10.45 -11.68
CA ASP A 73 14.45 10.14 -12.17
C ASP A 73 14.54 8.66 -12.49
N MET A 74 14.59 8.33 -13.78
CA MET A 74 14.53 6.95 -14.26
C MET A 74 15.77 6.14 -13.90
N ALA A 75 16.96 6.75 -13.88
CA ALA A 75 18.18 6.06 -13.46
C ALA A 75 18.10 5.65 -11.99
N LYS A 76 17.63 6.56 -11.14
CA LYS A 76 17.40 6.30 -9.72
C LYS A 76 16.26 5.32 -9.51
N PHE A 77 15.17 5.44 -10.25
CA PHE A 77 14.03 4.52 -10.19
C PHE A 77 14.44 3.09 -10.51
N ASP A 78 15.18 2.87 -11.61
CA ASP A 78 15.65 1.53 -12.00
C ASP A 78 16.64 0.96 -10.96
N ALA A 79 17.54 1.78 -10.43
CA ALA A 79 18.47 1.36 -9.38
C ALA A 79 17.72 0.97 -8.10
N ASP A 80 16.76 1.79 -7.67
CA ASP A 80 15.97 1.55 -6.46
C ASP A 80 15.05 0.34 -6.60
N MET A 81 14.42 0.11 -7.78
CA MET A 81 13.63 -1.09 -8.04
C MET A 81 14.43 -2.39 -7.85
N ASN A 82 15.72 -2.36 -8.17
CA ASN A 82 16.61 -3.55 -8.12
C ASN A 82 17.50 -3.55 -6.87
N SER A 83 17.27 -2.65 -5.92
CA SER A 83 18.10 -2.57 -4.72
C SER A 83 17.75 -3.64 -3.68
N PRO A 84 18.75 -4.14 -2.93
CA PRO A 84 18.50 -5.07 -1.82
C PRO A 84 17.58 -4.49 -0.74
N GLU A 85 17.60 -3.17 -0.55
CA GLU A 85 16.76 -2.48 0.42
C GLU A 85 15.30 -2.56 0.03
N THR A 86 14.98 -2.42 -1.26
CA THR A 86 13.61 -2.56 -1.78
C THR A 86 13.12 -4.00 -1.61
N ASP A 87 13.96 -4.99 -1.94
CA ASP A 87 13.63 -6.39 -1.72
C ASP A 87 13.39 -6.67 -0.24
N LYS A 88 14.26 -6.17 0.63
CA LYS A 88 14.14 -6.35 2.09
C LYS A 88 12.83 -5.75 2.61
N LEU A 89 12.46 -4.54 2.20
CA LEU A 89 11.21 -3.90 2.63
C LEU A 89 10.00 -4.76 2.27
N ILE A 90 9.94 -5.28 1.04
CA ILE A 90 8.85 -6.14 0.60
C ILE A 90 8.84 -7.46 1.40
N GLN A 91 10.00 -8.06 1.65
CA GLN A 91 10.09 -9.28 2.47
C GLN A 91 9.69 -9.05 3.93
N ASP A 92 10.06 -7.91 4.51
CA ASP A 92 9.61 -7.51 5.86
C ASP A 92 8.08 -7.37 5.91
N ASP A 93 7.47 -6.74 4.92
CA ASP A 93 6.01 -6.61 4.81
C ASP A 93 5.32 -7.98 4.66
N LEU A 94 5.87 -8.87 3.83
CA LEU A 94 5.38 -10.24 3.68
C LEU A 94 5.55 -11.05 4.99
N ALA A 95 6.61 -10.81 5.75
CA ALA A 95 6.80 -11.44 7.06
C ALA A 95 5.73 -10.99 8.06
N VAL A 96 5.38 -9.70 8.07
CA VAL A 96 4.27 -9.18 8.89
C VAL A 96 2.95 -9.82 8.48
N ALA A 97 2.67 -9.92 7.17
CA ALA A 97 1.45 -10.57 6.66
C ALA A 97 1.34 -12.02 7.17
N ARG A 98 2.43 -12.79 7.07
CA ARG A 98 2.47 -14.17 7.61
C ARG A 98 2.25 -14.22 9.12
N ALA A 99 2.92 -13.37 9.87
CA ALA A 99 2.81 -13.31 11.33
C ALA A 99 1.41 -12.93 11.83
N THR A 100 0.65 -12.18 11.01
CA THR A 100 -0.72 -11.76 11.30
C THR A 100 -1.79 -12.61 10.61
N ASN A 101 -1.41 -13.74 10.02
CA ASN A 101 -2.30 -14.64 9.27
C ASN A 101 -3.07 -13.96 8.13
N VAL A 102 -2.46 -12.98 7.49
CA VAL A 102 -3.04 -12.33 6.29
C VAL A 102 -2.75 -13.23 5.09
N ASN A 103 -3.80 -13.75 4.47
CA ASN A 103 -3.73 -14.71 3.36
C ASN A 103 -4.22 -14.13 2.02
N GLY A 104 -4.60 -12.86 1.98
CA GLY A 104 -5.10 -12.23 0.76
C GLY A 104 -5.23 -10.72 0.87
N THR A 105 -5.49 -10.11 -0.28
CA THR A 105 -5.64 -8.66 -0.43
C THR A 105 -7.02 -8.32 -1.00
N PRO A 106 -7.58 -7.17 -0.63
CA PRO A 106 -7.12 -6.28 0.42
C PRO A 106 -7.48 -6.79 1.83
N THR A 107 -6.56 -6.64 2.78
CA THR A 107 -6.81 -6.86 4.22
C THR A 107 -6.49 -5.58 4.97
N PHE A 108 -7.34 -5.20 5.92
CA PHE A 108 -7.21 -3.96 6.69
C PHE A 108 -7.18 -4.23 8.18
N PHE A 109 -6.39 -3.43 8.88
CA PHE A 109 -6.36 -3.34 10.34
C PHE A 109 -6.55 -1.89 10.78
N ILE A 110 -7.29 -1.67 11.87
CA ILE A 110 -7.42 -0.38 12.52
C ILE A 110 -6.89 -0.54 13.95
N ASN A 111 -5.77 0.13 14.25
CA ASN A 111 -5.07 0.00 15.55
C ASN A 111 -4.87 -1.47 15.98
N GLY A 112 -4.43 -2.33 15.05
CA GLY A 112 -4.17 -3.75 15.30
C GLY A 112 -5.40 -4.67 15.30
N LYS A 113 -6.63 -4.14 15.17
CA LYS A 113 -7.85 -4.94 15.04
C LYS A 113 -8.17 -5.20 13.58
N LEU A 114 -8.37 -6.47 13.21
CA LEU A 114 -8.76 -6.86 11.85
C LEU A 114 -10.13 -6.29 11.47
N VAL A 115 -10.22 -5.69 10.30
CA VAL A 115 -11.48 -5.18 9.74
C VAL A 115 -12.22 -6.33 9.06
N SER A 116 -13.30 -6.81 9.66
CA SER A 116 -14.16 -7.85 9.10
C SER A 116 -15.18 -7.28 8.10
N ASN A 117 -15.74 -6.11 8.38
CA ASN A 117 -16.65 -5.40 7.49
C ASN A 117 -15.92 -4.25 6.80
N ARG A 118 -15.62 -4.42 5.50
CA ARG A 118 -14.89 -3.44 4.68
C ARG A 118 -15.77 -2.39 4.01
N SER A 119 -17.07 -2.32 4.34
CA SER A 119 -17.92 -1.21 3.92
C SER A 119 -17.45 0.10 4.56
N PHE A 120 -17.89 1.23 4.01
CA PHE A 120 -17.60 2.54 4.61
C PHE A 120 -18.11 2.61 6.06
N GLU A 121 -19.35 2.17 6.28
CA GLU A 121 -20.00 2.17 7.60
C GLU A 121 -19.27 1.27 8.59
N GLY A 122 -18.84 0.07 8.15
CA GLY A 122 -18.10 -0.87 8.99
C GLY A 122 -16.73 -0.33 9.41
N MET A 123 -15.97 0.23 8.48
CA MET A 123 -14.69 0.88 8.78
C MET A 123 -14.89 2.12 9.66
N LYS A 124 -15.89 2.96 9.34
CA LYS A 124 -16.22 4.15 10.10
C LYS A 124 -16.51 3.82 11.56
N ALA A 125 -17.33 2.82 11.83
CA ALA A 125 -17.66 2.40 13.20
C ALA A 125 -16.41 2.00 14.00
N MET A 126 -15.47 1.28 13.37
CA MET A 126 -14.21 0.89 14.01
C MET A 126 -13.30 2.09 14.29
N VAL A 127 -13.25 3.07 13.37
CA VAL A 127 -12.48 4.31 13.58
C VAL A 127 -13.09 5.12 14.72
N ASP A 128 -14.42 5.31 14.74
CA ASP A 128 -15.11 6.03 15.81
C ASP A 128 -14.87 5.37 17.17
N GLU A 129 -14.93 4.04 17.27
CA GLU A 129 -14.60 3.30 18.49
C GLU A 129 -13.15 3.56 18.94
N ALA A 130 -12.20 3.48 17.99
CA ALA A 130 -10.78 3.70 18.28
C ALA A 130 -10.52 5.12 18.78
N LEU A 131 -11.15 6.13 18.18
CA LEU A 131 -11.03 7.53 18.59
C LEU A 131 -11.66 7.79 19.98
N ASN A 132 -12.80 7.16 20.26
CA ASN A 132 -13.44 7.27 21.59
C ASN A 132 -12.56 6.65 22.68
N ASN A 133 -11.92 5.51 22.40
CA ASN A 133 -11.01 4.85 23.33
C ASN A 133 -9.68 5.60 23.52
N ALA A 134 -9.27 6.42 22.56
CA ALA A 134 -8.06 7.23 22.64
C ALA A 134 -8.23 8.55 23.43
N LYS A 135 -9.47 8.97 23.73
CA LYS A 135 -9.72 10.13 24.58
C LYS A 135 -9.34 9.79 26.03
N PRO A 136 -8.53 10.62 26.71
CA PRO A 136 -8.23 10.40 28.11
C PRO A 136 -9.53 10.39 28.92
N SER A 137 -9.68 9.38 29.77
CA SER A 137 -10.77 9.36 30.78
C SER A 137 -10.64 10.64 31.60
N LYS A 138 -11.73 11.43 31.66
CA LYS A 138 -11.79 12.61 32.51
C LYS A 138 -11.76 12.21 33.97
#